data_b91b371270926e75e3f190d83a7f7c5c
#
_entry.id   b91b371270926e75e3f190d83a7f7c5c
#
_cell.length_a   1.000
_cell.length_b   1.000
_cell.length_c   1.000
_cell.angle_alpha   90.00
_cell.angle_beta   90.00
_cell.angle_gamma   90.00
#
_symmetry.space_group_name_H-M   'P 1'
#
loop_
_entity.id
_entity.type
_entity.pdbx_description
1 polymer ?
#
loop_
_entity_poly.entity_id
_entity_poly.type
_entity_poly.pdbx_seq_one_letter_code
_entity_poly.pdbx_strand_id
1 'polypeptide(L)'
;MTGNLRQVFSKAAGLRYHERRTIGGNAPEETPQCEPAKTMEHLLLAIFWIAWCAFHSGMISVTATEFFGRRLGTHYRCYRLVFNLLAVATVVPVMLYGRSLDGEVLFRWEGFPVVFQVLLLALAGFLFLAGARQYDTLQVLGVRQITTGESHGALTEAGQLSTSGILGVIRHPWYLGAIILIWVDYRSFTMATLVTNAVLTVYLLVGTVLEERKLVMELGEAYREYQKKVSMLFPFKWLRSLA
;
A
#
# COMPACT_ATOMS: atom_id res chain seq x y z
N MET A 1 36.03 -24.75 -10.75
CA MET A 1 34.68 -24.84 -11.36
C MET A 1 33.82 -23.67 -10.92
N THR A 2 34.14 -22.41 -11.31
CA THR A 2 33.43 -21.20 -10.88
C THR A 2 33.27 -20.17 -12.02
N GLY A 3 32.96 -20.67 -13.25
CA GLY A 3 32.95 -19.83 -14.45
C GLY A 3 31.62 -19.62 -15.18
N ASN A 4 30.49 -20.15 -14.69
CA ASN A 4 29.31 -20.26 -15.56
C ASN A 4 28.04 -19.53 -15.12
N LEU A 5 28.05 -18.82 -13.99
CA LEU A 5 26.84 -18.10 -13.50
C LEU A 5 26.77 -16.63 -13.96
N ARG A 6 27.89 -16.00 -14.29
CA ARG A 6 27.90 -14.62 -14.79
C ARG A 6 27.44 -14.47 -16.25
N GLN A 7 27.59 -15.51 -17.08
CA GLN A 7 27.16 -15.45 -18.49
C GLN A 7 25.64 -15.60 -18.68
N VAL A 8 24.94 -16.25 -17.77
CA VAL A 8 23.49 -16.46 -17.88
C VAL A 8 22.72 -15.17 -17.56
N PHE A 9 23.21 -14.37 -16.62
CA PHE A 9 22.57 -13.09 -16.26
C PHE A 9 22.86 -11.94 -17.24
N SER A 10 23.95 -12.01 -18.01
CA SER A 10 24.27 -11.00 -19.04
C SER A 10 23.40 -11.11 -20.28
N LYS A 11 22.79 -12.27 -20.55
CA LYS A 11 21.93 -12.49 -21.73
C LYS A 11 20.45 -12.10 -21.50
N ALA A 12 20.04 -11.93 -20.25
CA ALA A 12 18.67 -11.53 -19.90
C ALA A 12 18.47 -9.99 -19.88
N ALA A 13 19.56 -9.22 -19.78
CA ALA A 13 19.54 -7.77 -19.91
C ALA A 13 20.01 -7.39 -21.32
N GLY A 14 19.10 -7.46 -22.28
CA GLY A 14 19.35 -7.09 -23.67
C GLY A 14 19.61 -5.61 -23.87
N LEU A 15 20.73 -5.09 -23.36
CA LEU A 15 21.26 -3.78 -23.70
C LEU A 15 21.98 -3.87 -25.05
N ARG A 16 21.24 -3.69 -26.14
CA ARG A 16 21.83 -3.35 -27.44
C ARG A 16 22.21 -1.87 -27.42
N TYR A 17 23.47 -1.59 -27.12
CA TYR A 17 24.08 -0.32 -27.44
C TYR A 17 24.26 -0.25 -28.96
N HIS A 18 23.39 0.45 -29.66
CA HIS A 18 23.58 0.77 -31.07
C HIS A 18 24.46 2.01 -31.17
N GLU A 19 25.74 1.79 -31.50
CA GLU A 19 26.66 2.81 -31.97
C GLU A 19 26.14 3.35 -33.31
N ARG A 20 25.52 4.53 -33.28
CA ARG A 20 25.03 5.23 -34.46
C ARG A 20 26.18 6.01 -35.08
N ARG A 21 26.73 5.50 -36.19
CA ARG A 21 27.51 6.29 -37.13
C ARG A 21 26.62 7.42 -37.68
N THR A 22 27.10 8.64 -37.53
CA THR A 22 26.58 9.84 -38.17
C THR A 22 26.79 9.77 -39.66
N ILE A 23 25.75 9.43 -40.40
CA ILE A 23 25.66 9.74 -41.86
C ILE A 23 24.48 10.72 -41.94
N GLY A 24 24.75 11.91 -42.50
CA GLY A 24 23.75 12.96 -42.68
C GLY A 24 22.57 12.46 -43.53
N GLY A 25 21.44 12.38 -42.88
CA GLY A 25 20.15 12.09 -43.44
C GLY A 25 19.13 12.65 -42.45
N ASN A 26 18.15 13.37 -42.93
CA ASN A 26 17.07 13.99 -42.20
C ASN A 26 16.62 13.08 -41.04
N ALA A 27 16.71 13.58 -39.80
CA ALA A 27 16.14 12.90 -38.66
C ALA A 27 14.69 12.53 -39.01
N PRO A 28 14.24 11.29 -38.84
CA PRO A 28 12.83 10.97 -38.97
C PRO A 28 12.11 11.88 -37.96
N GLU A 29 11.23 12.72 -38.47
CA GLU A 29 10.26 13.48 -37.70
C GLU A 29 9.57 12.44 -36.78
N GLU A 30 9.86 12.49 -35.49
CA GLU A 30 9.15 11.65 -34.51
C GLU A 30 7.68 12.03 -34.64
N THR A 31 6.93 11.21 -35.36
CA THR A 31 5.47 11.32 -35.41
C THR A 31 4.99 11.39 -33.97
N PRO A 32 4.21 12.40 -33.58
CA PRO A 32 3.70 12.53 -32.22
C PRO A 32 2.92 11.24 -31.92
N GLN A 33 3.52 10.35 -31.13
CA GLN A 33 2.86 9.12 -30.72
C GLN A 33 1.62 9.52 -29.93
N CYS A 34 0.52 9.20 -30.51
CA CYS A 34 -0.87 9.37 -30.17
C CYS A 34 -1.09 9.60 -28.65
N GLU A 35 -1.24 10.86 -28.19
CA GLU A 35 -1.65 11.22 -26.83
C GLU A 35 -2.87 10.41 -26.31
N PRO A 36 -3.88 10.10 -27.17
CA PRO A 36 -5.03 9.29 -26.73
C PRO A 36 -4.67 7.87 -26.30
N ALA A 37 -3.64 7.23 -26.87
CA ALA A 37 -3.24 5.86 -26.49
C ALA A 37 -2.64 5.84 -25.08
N LYS A 38 -1.75 6.78 -24.75
CA LYS A 38 -1.15 6.89 -23.40
C LYS A 38 -2.19 7.22 -22.34
N THR A 39 -3.15 8.08 -22.67
CA THR A 39 -4.26 8.40 -21.77
C THR A 39 -5.12 7.16 -21.47
N MET A 40 -5.38 6.31 -22.48
CA MET A 40 -6.13 5.06 -22.30
C MET A 40 -5.38 4.08 -21.39
N GLU A 41 -4.07 3.94 -21.53
CA GLU A 41 -3.24 3.08 -20.68
C GLU A 41 -3.28 3.49 -19.21
N HIS A 42 -3.18 4.80 -18.91
CA HIS A 42 -3.30 5.30 -17.55
C HIS A 42 -4.73 5.16 -16.98
N LEU A 43 -5.74 5.29 -17.82
CA LEU A 43 -7.13 5.04 -17.43
C LEU A 43 -7.35 3.56 -17.08
N LEU A 44 -6.83 2.64 -17.90
CA LEU A 44 -6.86 1.20 -17.61
C LEU A 44 -6.12 0.88 -16.31
N LEU A 45 -4.95 1.50 -16.07
CA LEU A 45 -4.23 1.34 -14.81
C LEU A 45 -5.08 1.79 -13.61
N ALA A 46 -5.75 2.94 -13.71
CA ALA A 46 -6.65 3.43 -12.66
C ALA A 46 -7.81 2.43 -12.42
N ILE A 47 -8.42 1.92 -13.49
CA ILE A 47 -9.50 0.92 -13.41
C ILE A 47 -9.00 -0.36 -12.72
N PHE A 48 -7.82 -0.87 -13.08
CA PHE A 48 -7.24 -2.07 -12.44
C PHE A 48 -6.98 -1.85 -10.95
N TRP A 49 -6.45 -0.69 -10.56
CA TRP A 49 -6.27 -0.35 -9.15
C TRP A 49 -7.60 -0.24 -8.41
N ILE A 50 -8.61 0.44 -8.99
CA ILE A 50 -9.93 0.56 -8.38
C ILE A 50 -10.60 -0.81 -8.24
N ALA A 51 -10.51 -1.66 -9.26
CA ALA A 51 -11.03 -3.02 -9.23
C ALA A 51 -10.35 -3.86 -8.15
N TRP A 52 -9.02 -3.77 -8.04
CA TRP A 52 -8.27 -4.46 -6.98
C TRP A 52 -8.66 -3.95 -5.58
N CYS A 53 -8.77 -2.63 -5.38
CA CYS A 53 -9.21 -2.04 -4.12
C CYS A 53 -10.63 -2.50 -3.74
N ALA A 54 -11.56 -2.54 -4.70
CA ALA A 54 -12.92 -3.01 -4.49
C ALA A 54 -12.95 -4.51 -4.13
N PHE A 55 -12.20 -5.33 -4.85
CA PHE A 55 -12.05 -6.76 -4.54
C PHE A 55 -11.47 -6.98 -3.14
N HIS A 56 -10.36 -6.32 -2.82
CA HIS A 56 -9.71 -6.40 -1.52
C HIS A 56 -10.65 -5.99 -0.37
N SER A 57 -11.33 -4.85 -0.50
CA SER A 57 -12.30 -4.38 0.51
C SER A 57 -13.53 -5.28 0.59
N GLY A 58 -14.01 -5.77 -0.57
CA GLY A 58 -15.13 -6.70 -0.62
C GLY A 58 -14.88 -7.97 0.19
N MET A 59 -13.69 -8.55 0.04
CA MET A 59 -13.31 -9.78 0.75
C MET A 59 -13.18 -9.61 2.27
N ILE A 60 -12.77 -8.42 2.77
CA ILE A 60 -12.69 -8.16 4.22
C ILE A 60 -13.97 -7.56 4.81
N SER A 61 -14.99 -7.32 3.99
CA SER A 61 -16.27 -6.78 4.45
C SER A 61 -16.98 -7.72 5.44
N VAL A 62 -17.80 -7.16 6.32
CA VAL A 62 -18.59 -7.94 7.28
C VAL A 62 -19.45 -8.97 6.57
N THR A 63 -20.11 -8.57 5.47
CA THR A 63 -20.96 -9.46 4.66
C THR A 63 -20.22 -10.67 4.10
N ALA A 64 -19.00 -10.44 3.53
CA ALA A 64 -18.19 -11.53 2.99
C ALA A 64 -17.66 -12.45 4.10
N THR A 65 -17.15 -11.88 5.20
CA THR A 65 -16.64 -12.67 6.33
C THR A 65 -17.72 -13.51 6.99
N GLU A 66 -18.93 -13.00 7.15
CA GLU A 66 -20.06 -13.77 7.65
C GLU A 66 -20.51 -14.85 6.67
N PHE A 67 -20.59 -14.55 5.37
CA PHE A 67 -20.95 -15.50 4.34
C PHE A 67 -19.97 -16.69 4.32
N PHE A 68 -18.68 -16.39 4.25
CA PHE A 68 -17.65 -17.43 4.25
C PHE A 68 -17.56 -18.17 5.60
N GLY A 69 -17.78 -17.48 6.72
CA GLY A 69 -17.85 -18.09 8.03
C GLY A 69 -18.92 -19.17 8.13
N ARG A 70 -20.12 -18.88 7.59
CA ARG A 70 -21.24 -19.86 7.56
C ARG A 70 -20.98 -21.01 6.60
N ARG A 71 -20.26 -20.77 5.48
CA ARG A 71 -20.04 -21.80 4.44
C ARG A 71 -18.84 -22.69 4.70
N LEU A 72 -17.76 -22.14 5.25
CA LEU A 72 -16.49 -22.85 5.43
C LEU A 72 -16.42 -23.63 6.76
N GLY A 73 -17.27 -23.34 7.73
CA GLY A 73 -17.24 -24.01 9.02
C GLY A 73 -15.85 -23.98 9.65
N THR A 74 -15.30 -25.15 9.98
CA THR A 74 -13.96 -25.28 10.60
C THR A 74 -12.81 -24.75 9.72
N HIS A 75 -12.97 -24.74 8.39
CA HIS A 75 -11.96 -24.22 7.45
C HIS A 75 -11.90 -22.69 7.42
N TYR A 76 -12.86 -22.00 8.03
CA TYR A 76 -12.85 -20.54 8.15
C TYR A 76 -11.60 -20.00 8.85
N ARG A 77 -10.93 -20.80 9.67
CA ARG A 77 -9.64 -20.45 10.31
C ARG A 77 -8.58 -20.04 9.29
N CYS A 78 -8.60 -20.62 8.08
CA CYS A 78 -7.64 -20.30 7.01
C CYS A 78 -8.04 -19.08 6.19
N TYR A 79 -9.27 -18.57 6.36
CA TYR A 79 -9.82 -17.51 5.52
C TYR A 79 -8.89 -16.28 5.44
N ARG A 80 -8.41 -15.80 6.59
CA ARG A 80 -7.55 -14.62 6.67
C ARG A 80 -6.22 -14.81 5.95
N LEU A 81 -5.59 -15.97 6.12
CA LEU A 81 -4.34 -16.30 5.44
C LEU A 81 -4.55 -16.40 3.92
N VAL A 82 -5.59 -17.14 3.49
CA VAL A 82 -5.94 -17.29 2.06
C VAL A 82 -6.25 -15.92 1.44
N PHE A 83 -7.01 -15.09 2.15
CA PHE A 83 -7.28 -13.72 1.73
C PHE A 83 -6.00 -12.91 1.51
N ASN A 84 -5.05 -12.93 2.47
CA ASN A 84 -3.79 -12.22 2.36
C ASN A 84 -2.96 -12.72 1.15
N LEU A 85 -2.89 -14.02 0.92
CA LEU A 85 -2.21 -14.61 -0.24
C LEU A 85 -2.86 -14.20 -1.57
N LEU A 86 -4.19 -14.23 -1.63
CA LEU A 86 -4.94 -13.77 -2.81
C LEU A 86 -4.74 -12.27 -3.06
N ALA A 87 -4.74 -11.45 -2.00
CA ALA A 87 -4.49 -10.02 -2.11
C ALA A 87 -3.10 -9.75 -2.72
N VAL A 88 -2.06 -10.45 -2.24
CA VAL A 88 -0.70 -10.35 -2.80
C VAL A 88 -0.65 -10.88 -4.23
N ALA A 89 -1.23 -12.05 -4.51
CA ALA A 89 -1.22 -12.64 -5.85
C ALA A 89 -1.92 -11.76 -6.89
N THR A 90 -3.01 -11.09 -6.50
CA THR A 90 -3.79 -10.24 -7.42
C THR A 90 -3.25 -8.82 -7.57
N VAL A 91 -2.49 -8.28 -6.59
CA VAL A 91 -1.85 -6.97 -6.73
C VAL A 91 -0.65 -7.01 -7.67
N VAL A 92 0.08 -8.14 -7.72
CA VAL A 92 1.29 -8.28 -8.55
C VAL A 92 1.04 -7.97 -10.03
N PRO A 93 0.02 -8.55 -10.70
CA PRO A 93 -0.28 -8.20 -12.10
C PRO A 93 -0.55 -6.71 -12.32
N VAL A 94 -1.27 -6.05 -11.40
CA VAL A 94 -1.55 -4.61 -11.50
C VAL A 94 -0.28 -3.79 -11.37
N MET A 95 0.61 -4.16 -10.42
CA MET A 95 1.92 -3.52 -10.28
C MET A 95 2.81 -3.73 -11.51
N LEU A 96 2.84 -4.94 -12.07
CA LEU A 96 3.61 -5.24 -13.27
C LEU A 96 3.10 -4.45 -14.47
N TYR A 97 1.78 -4.35 -14.64
CA TYR A 97 1.18 -3.52 -15.68
C TYR A 97 1.57 -2.05 -15.51
N GLY A 98 1.46 -1.47 -14.30
CA GLY A 98 1.88 -0.09 -14.05
C GLY A 98 3.37 0.16 -14.33
N ARG A 99 4.23 -0.84 -14.06
CA ARG A 99 5.68 -0.76 -14.36
C ARG A 99 6.02 -0.95 -15.84
N SER A 100 5.16 -1.58 -16.61
CA SER A 100 5.36 -1.76 -18.06
C SER A 100 4.97 -0.53 -18.87
N LEU A 101 4.29 0.45 -18.25
CA LEU A 101 3.93 1.67 -18.93
C LEU A 101 5.13 2.62 -18.99
N ASP A 102 5.62 2.85 -20.21
CA ASP A 102 6.65 3.83 -20.47
C ASP A 102 6.08 5.25 -20.33
N GLY A 103 6.83 6.14 -19.70
CA GLY A 103 6.39 7.51 -19.49
C GLY A 103 7.53 8.46 -19.20
N GLU A 104 7.28 9.74 -19.47
CA GLU A 104 8.18 10.81 -19.09
C GLU A 104 8.33 10.87 -17.56
N VAL A 105 9.55 11.10 -17.10
CA VAL A 105 9.84 11.25 -15.69
C VAL A 105 9.44 12.67 -15.26
N LEU A 106 8.39 12.75 -14.44
CA LEU A 106 7.86 14.01 -13.92
C LEU A 106 8.71 14.58 -12.79
N PHE A 107 9.27 13.68 -11.97
CA PHE A 107 10.08 14.05 -10.80
C PHE A 107 11.04 12.92 -10.44
N ARG A 108 12.25 13.28 -9.93
CA ARG A 108 13.23 12.35 -9.35
C ARG A 108 13.71 12.82 -8.00
N TRP A 109 13.90 11.85 -7.11
CA TRP A 109 14.65 12.05 -5.88
C TRP A 109 16.14 12.03 -6.19
N GLU A 110 16.73 13.18 -6.53
CA GLU A 110 18.17 13.33 -6.83
C GLU A 110 18.75 14.55 -6.11
N GLY A 111 20.02 14.48 -5.71
CA GLY A 111 20.66 15.55 -4.96
C GLY A 111 20.06 15.76 -3.57
N PHE A 112 19.82 17.02 -3.19
CA PHE A 112 19.30 17.38 -1.87
C PHE A 112 17.92 16.76 -1.52
N PRO A 113 16.93 16.65 -2.42
CA PRO A 113 15.67 15.96 -2.16
C PRO A 113 15.78 14.53 -1.64
N VAL A 114 16.88 13.80 -1.93
CA VAL A 114 17.11 12.44 -1.40
C VAL A 114 17.12 12.42 0.14
N VAL A 115 17.59 13.50 0.78
CA VAL A 115 17.58 13.60 2.25
C VAL A 115 16.14 13.52 2.78
N PHE A 116 15.20 14.26 2.16
CA PHE A 116 13.79 14.20 2.54
C PHE A 116 13.18 12.81 2.27
N GLN A 117 13.54 12.19 1.14
CA GLN A 117 13.10 10.82 0.85
C GLN A 117 13.53 9.86 1.95
N VAL A 118 14.80 9.88 2.34
CA VAL A 118 15.33 9.02 3.41
C VAL A 118 14.66 9.29 4.76
N LEU A 119 14.43 10.55 5.12
CA LEU A 119 13.74 10.91 6.35
C LEU A 119 12.28 10.42 6.34
N LEU A 120 11.58 10.55 5.23
CA LEU A 120 10.20 10.06 5.08
C LEU A 120 10.14 8.53 5.09
N LEU A 121 11.10 7.83 4.46
CA LEU A 121 11.21 6.37 4.54
C LEU A 121 11.48 5.92 5.98
N ALA A 122 12.38 6.61 6.69
CA ALA A 122 12.65 6.34 8.11
C ALA A 122 11.39 6.56 8.97
N LEU A 123 10.64 7.64 8.71
CA LEU A 123 9.36 7.91 9.39
C LEU A 123 8.33 6.81 9.09
N ALA A 124 8.16 6.41 7.84
CA ALA A 124 7.25 5.31 7.47
C ALA A 124 7.64 4.01 8.19
N GLY A 125 8.93 3.65 8.17
CA GLY A 125 9.46 2.50 8.90
C GLY A 125 9.20 2.58 10.42
N PHE A 126 9.41 3.74 11.03
CA PHE A 126 9.09 3.98 12.44
C PHE A 126 7.59 3.77 12.72
N LEU A 127 6.69 4.31 11.87
CA LEU A 127 5.26 4.16 12.05
C LEU A 127 4.80 2.70 11.94
N PHE A 128 5.40 1.92 11.01
CA PHE A 128 5.13 0.48 10.91
C PHE A 128 5.61 -0.28 12.13
N LEU A 129 6.83 -0.04 12.59
CA LEU A 129 7.40 -0.70 13.77
C LEU A 129 6.67 -0.32 15.06
N ALA A 130 6.38 0.96 15.25
CA ALA A 130 5.63 1.45 16.41
C ALA A 130 4.21 0.92 16.43
N GLY A 131 3.54 0.84 15.26
CA GLY A 131 2.23 0.22 15.13
C GLY A 131 2.27 -1.29 15.37
N ALA A 132 3.27 -2.01 14.83
CA ALA A 132 3.41 -3.45 15.03
C ALA A 132 3.55 -3.88 16.51
N ARG A 133 4.02 -2.97 17.37
CA ARG A 133 4.08 -3.20 18.82
C ARG A 133 2.71 -3.06 19.51
N GLN A 134 1.75 -2.41 18.87
CA GLN A 134 0.41 -2.17 19.40
C GLN A 134 -0.65 -3.06 18.77
N TYR A 135 -0.40 -3.57 17.56
CA TYR A 135 -1.30 -4.47 16.85
C TYR A 135 -0.86 -5.93 17.00
N ASP A 136 -1.84 -6.83 17.12
CA ASP A 136 -1.56 -8.25 17.00
C ASP A 136 -1.23 -8.63 15.54
N THR A 137 0.07 -8.57 15.22
CA THR A 137 0.57 -8.83 13.85
C THR A 137 0.24 -10.25 13.39
N LEU A 138 0.25 -11.26 14.29
CA LEU A 138 -0.11 -12.62 13.95
C LEU A 138 -1.59 -12.75 13.62
N GLN A 139 -2.43 -11.96 14.27
CA GLN A 139 -3.86 -11.84 13.96
C GLN A 139 -4.07 -11.22 12.58
N VAL A 140 -3.34 -10.14 12.26
CA VAL A 140 -3.43 -9.48 10.95
C VAL A 140 -2.98 -10.40 9.82
N LEU A 141 -1.93 -11.18 10.03
CA LEU A 141 -1.42 -12.17 9.07
C LEU A 141 -2.32 -13.41 8.90
N GLY A 142 -3.22 -13.68 9.85
CA GLY A 142 -4.09 -14.85 9.83
C GLY A 142 -3.49 -16.10 10.48
N VAL A 143 -2.32 -15.98 11.09
CA VAL A 143 -1.63 -17.10 11.75
C VAL A 143 -2.33 -17.49 13.07
N ARG A 144 -2.73 -16.49 13.86
CA ARG A 144 -3.41 -16.72 15.13
C ARG A 144 -4.73 -17.48 14.96
N GLN A 145 -5.54 -17.14 13.95
CA GLN A 145 -6.79 -17.83 13.65
C GLN A 145 -6.60 -19.32 13.37
N ILE A 146 -5.48 -19.68 12.73
CA ILE A 146 -5.16 -21.08 12.43
C ILE A 146 -4.73 -21.81 13.69
N THR A 147 -3.91 -21.18 14.54
CA THR A 147 -3.30 -21.82 15.73
C THR A 147 -4.25 -21.91 16.91
N THR A 148 -5.01 -20.85 17.20
CA THR A 148 -5.90 -20.80 18.39
C THR A 148 -7.37 -20.95 18.04
N GLY A 149 -7.77 -20.72 16.78
CA GLY A 149 -9.16 -20.69 16.36
C GLY A 149 -9.90 -19.40 16.75
N GLU A 150 -9.22 -18.45 17.41
CA GLU A 150 -9.82 -17.21 17.87
C GLU A 150 -9.61 -16.08 16.87
N SER A 151 -10.60 -15.20 16.73
CA SER A 151 -10.55 -14.01 15.87
C SER A 151 -11.01 -12.80 16.68
N HIS A 152 -10.05 -11.95 17.03
CA HIS A 152 -10.29 -10.68 17.71
C HIS A 152 -9.99 -9.51 16.78
N GLY A 153 -10.45 -8.27 17.13
CA GLY A 153 -10.05 -7.05 16.44
C GLY A 153 -8.55 -6.78 16.64
N ALA A 154 -7.88 -6.23 15.63
CA ALA A 154 -6.43 -5.96 15.70
C ALA A 154 -6.03 -4.96 16.79
N LEU A 155 -6.97 -4.12 17.26
CA LEU A 155 -6.79 -3.09 18.29
C LEU A 155 -7.29 -3.51 19.68
N THR A 156 -7.88 -4.71 19.81
CA THR A 156 -8.48 -5.15 21.06
C THR A 156 -7.72 -6.33 21.64
N GLU A 157 -7.03 -6.09 22.73
CA GLU A 157 -6.56 -7.16 23.62
C GLU A 157 -7.64 -7.41 24.68
N ALA A 158 -8.17 -8.61 24.75
CA ALA A 158 -9.26 -8.97 25.69
C ALA A 158 -10.50 -8.05 25.66
N GLY A 159 -10.84 -7.48 24.48
CA GLY A 159 -12.01 -6.59 24.33
C GLY A 159 -11.80 -5.14 24.80
N GLN A 160 -10.58 -4.78 25.23
CA GLN A 160 -10.25 -3.41 25.64
C GLN A 160 -9.47 -2.68 24.56
N LEU A 161 -9.84 -1.40 24.34
CA LEU A 161 -9.14 -0.52 23.39
C LEU A 161 -7.77 -0.15 23.95
N SER A 162 -6.69 -0.57 23.24
CA SER A 162 -5.34 -0.07 23.54
C SER A 162 -5.17 1.34 22.97
N THR A 163 -4.78 2.29 23.81
CA THR A 163 -4.48 3.69 23.45
C THR A 163 -3.06 4.10 23.83
N SER A 164 -2.18 3.13 24.08
CA SER A 164 -0.81 3.35 24.51
C SER A 164 0.15 3.60 23.35
N GLY A 165 1.35 4.09 23.66
CA GLY A 165 2.42 4.30 22.67
C GLY A 165 2.00 5.19 21.51
N ILE A 166 2.27 4.77 20.28
CA ILE A 166 1.96 5.55 19.06
C ILE A 166 0.45 5.79 18.91
N LEU A 167 -0.41 4.90 19.45
CA LEU A 167 -1.86 5.06 19.42
C LEU A 167 -2.36 6.19 20.33
N GLY A 168 -1.55 6.66 21.28
CA GLY A 168 -1.81 7.89 22.03
C GLY A 168 -1.52 9.16 21.22
N VAL A 169 -0.81 9.08 20.11
CA VAL A 169 -0.42 10.22 19.25
C VAL A 169 -1.29 10.31 18.00
N ILE A 170 -1.43 9.19 17.30
CA ILE A 170 -2.27 9.01 16.10
C ILE A 170 -2.98 7.66 16.15
N ARG A 171 -4.24 7.62 15.66
CA ARG A 171 -5.04 6.39 15.71
C ARG A 171 -4.67 5.36 14.63
N HIS A 172 -4.19 5.81 13.47
CA HIS A 172 -3.91 4.95 12.32
C HIS A 172 -2.46 5.10 11.82
N PRO A 173 -1.45 4.67 12.61
CA PRO A 173 -0.03 4.82 12.25
C PRO A 173 0.33 4.03 10.99
N TRP A 174 -0.22 2.84 10.78
CA TRP A 174 0.05 2.02 9.60
C TRP A 174 -0.52 2.64 8.31
N TYR A 175 -1.69 3.27 8.37
CA TYR A 175 -2.26 3.97 7.21
C TYR A 175 -1.42 5.19 6.84
N LEU A 176 -0.99 5.99 7.82
CA LEU A 176 -0.08 7.10 7.55
C LEU A 176 1.27 6.62 6.99
N GLY A 177 1.85 5.57 7.60
CA GLY A 177 3.08 4.95 7.11
C GLY A 177 2.95 4.45 5.66
N ALA A 178 1.83 3.80 5.31
CA ALA A 178 1.56 3.35 3.96
C ALA A 178 1.40 4.51 2.96
N ILE A 179 0.68 5.57 3.34
CA ILE A 179 0.56 6.78 2.49
C ILE A 179 1.94 7.39 2.24
N ILE A 180 2.77 7.56 3.29
CA ILE A 180 4.13 8.08 3.11
C ILE A 180 4.92 7.15 2.18
N LEU A 181 4.91 5.84 2.44
CA LEU A 181 5.70 4.86 1.69
C LEU A 181 5.39 4.89 0.20
N ILE A 182 4.13 4.86 -0.21
CA ILE A 182 3.75 4.86 -1.64
C ILE A 182 4.21 6.13 -2.37
N TRP A 183 4.40 7.25 -1.67
CA TRP A 183 4.88 8.50 -2.26
C TRP A 183 6.40 8.64 -2.28
N VAL A 184 7.15 7.83 -1.54
CA VAL A 184 8.61 7.97 -1.41
C VAL A 184 9.40 6.74 -1.85
N ASP A 185 8.76 5.58 -2.04
CA ASP A 185 9.43 4.32 -2.40
C ASP A 185 10.05 4.36 -3.81
N TYR A 186 9.51 5.16 -4.72
CA TYR A 186 10.00 5.27 -6.09
C TYR A 186 11.15 6.27 -6.20
N ARG A 187 12.21 5.88 -6.93
CA ARG A 187 13.30 6.80 -7.26
C ARG A 187 12.86 7.90 -8.23
N SER A 188 11.93 7.59 -9.13
CA SER A 188 11.39 8.50 -10.13
C SER A 188 9.89 8.34 -10.28
N PHE A 189 9.20 9.45 -10.47
CA PHE A 189 7.77 9.50 -10.69
C PHE A 189 7.46 9.67 -12.16
N THR A 190 6.59 8.83 -12.67
CA THR A 190 5.95 8.93 -13.98
C THR A 190 4.45 9.18 -13.79
N MET A 191 3.72 9.41 -14.88
CA MET A 191 2.27 9.51 -14.83
C MET A 191 1.63 8.22 -14.26
N ALA A 192 2.15 7.04 -14.62
CA ALA A 192 1.67 5.76 -14.09
C ALA A 192 1.85 5.67 -12.55
N THR A 193 3.01 6.13 -12.04
CA THR A 193 3.27 6.20 -10.60
C THR A 193 2.29 7.16 -9.91
N LEU A 194 2.07 8.34 -10.52
CA LEU A 194 1.14 9.34 -9.97
C LEU A 194 -0.29 8.81 -9.88
N VAL A 195 -0.79 8.15 -10.94
CA VAL A 195 -2.12 7.53 -10.96
C VAL A 195 -2.23 6.44 -9.88
N THR A 196 -1.24 5.56 -9.79
CA THR A 196 -1.19 4.51 -8.76
C THR A 196 -1.26 5.10 -7.35
N ASN A 197 -0.39 6.08 -7.06
CA ASN A 197 -0.31 6.68 -5.72
C ASN A 197 -1.57 7.46 -5.37
N ALA A 198 -2.18 8.16 -6.33
CA ALA A 198 -3.44 8.88 -6.11
C ALA A 198 -4.58 7.91 -5.77
N VAL A 199 -4.77 6.83 -6.55
CA VAL A 199 -5.82 5.84 -6.29
C VAL A 199 -5.60 5.16 -4.93
N LEU A 200 -4.38 4.72 -4.63
CA LEU A 200 -4.07 4.08 -3.35
C LEU A 200 -4.22 5.04 -2.17
N THR A 201 -3.86 6.32 -2.32
CA THR A 201 -4.06 7.32 -1.25
C THR A 201 -5.54 7.50 -0.94
N VAL A 202 -6.37 7.68 -1.97
CA VAL A 202 -7.83 7.78 -1.80
C VAL A 202 -8.38 6.50 -1.15
N TYR A 203 -7.93 5.34 -1.60
CA TYR A 203 -8.32 4.05 -1.04
C TYR A 203 -7.98 3.95 0.47
N LEU A 204 -6.75 4.30 0.86
CA LEU A 204 -6.32 4.27 2.26
C LEU A 204 -7.12 5.26 3.12
N LEU A 205 -7.40 6.47 2.63
CA LEU A 205 -8.22 7.46 3.34
C LEU A 205 -9.66 6.97 3.54
N VAL A 206 -10.28 6.43 2.49
CA VAL A 206 -11.62 5.83 2.57
C VAL A 206 -11.62 4.64 3.53
N GLY A 207 -10.62 3.75 3.42
CA GLY A 207 -10.45 2.61 4.33
C GLY A 207 -10.36 3.04 5.79
N THR A 208 -9.57 4.08 6.08
CA THR A 208 -9.45 4.63 7.44
C THR A 208 -10.80 5.12 7.97
N VAL A 209 -11.59 5.84 7.15
CA VAL A 209 -12.92 6.33 7.56
C VAL A 209 -13.88 5.18 7.80
N LEU A 210 -13.85 4.14 6.97
CA LEU A 210 -14.73 2.96 7.15
C LEU A 210 -14.34 2.17 8.40
N GLU A 211 -13.06 2.02 8.70
CA GLU A 211 -12.57 1.40 9.93
C GLU A 211 -12.98 2.20 11.17
N GLU A 212 -12.86 3.53 11.14
CA GLU A 212 -13.36 4.41 12.23
C GLU A 212 -14.84 4.17 12.52
N ARG A 213 -15.67 4.08 11.46
CA ARG A 213 -17.11 3.81 11.63
C ARG A 213 -17.36 2.44 12.26
N LYS A 214 -16.62 1.43 11.80
CA LYS A 214 -16.72 0.07 12.35
C LYS A 214 -16.32 0.04 13.83
N LEU A 215 -15.21 0.69 14.21
CA LEU A 215 -14.75 0.76 15.60
C LEU A 215 -15.71 1.53 16.50
N VAL A 216 -16.38 2.57 16.00
CA VAL A 216 -17.47 3.24 16.73
C VAL A 216 -18.67 2.31 16.95
N MET A 217 -19.02 1.46 15.97
CA MET A 217 -20.11 0.48 16.14
C MET A 217 -19.74 -0.62 17.13
N GLU A 218 -18.49 -1.08 17.15
CA GLU A 218 -18.01 -2.16 18.01
C GLU A 218 -17.74 -1.71 19.45
N LEU A 219 -17.13 -0.52 19.64
CA LEU A 219 -16.63 -0.04 20.93
C LEU A 219 -17.45 1.11 21.53
N GLY A 220 -18.40 1.65 20.78
CA GLY A 220 -19.35 2.67 21.26
C GLY A 220 -18.68 3.96 21.73
N GLU A 221 -19.12 4.44 22.91
CA GLU A 221 -18.68 5.72 23.48
C GLU A 221 -17.19 5.73 23.85
N ALA A 222 -16.62 4.60 24.23
CA ALA A 222 -15.19 4.49 24.53
C ALA A 222 -14.32 4.90 23.34
N TYR A 223 -14.71 4.47 22.11
CA TYR A 223 -13.98 4.86 20.91
C TYR A 223 -14.23 6.33 20.54
N ARG A 224 -15.43 6.85 20.74
CA ARG A 224 -15.73 8.28 20.52
C ARG A 224 -14.91 9.19 21.41
N GLU A 225 -14.75 8.84 22.69
CA GLU A 225 -13.88 9.59 23.61
C GLU A 225 -12.41 9.54 23.17
N TYR A 226 -11.95 8.40 22.64
CA TYR A 226 -10.63 8.27 22.06
C TYR A 226 -10.48 9.16 20.80
N GLN A 227 -11.50 9.20 19.93
CA GLN A 227 -11.52 10.09 18.77
C GLN A 227 -11.43 11.58 19.16
N LYS A 228 -12.03 11.99 20.28
CA LYS A 228 -11.93 13.37 20.78
C LYS A 228 -10.50 13.75 21.19
N LYS A 229 -9.75 12.81 21.77
CA LYS A 229 -8.41 13.04 22.35
C LYS A 229 -7.28 12.88 21.34
N VAL A 230 -7.36 11.91 20.44
CA VAL A 230 -6.28 11.55 19.53
C VAL A 230 -6.67 11.84 18.07
N SER A 231 -5.73 12.30 17.27
CA SER A 231 -5.92 12.58 15.85
C SER A 231 -5.97 11.29 15.03
N MET A 232 -6.66 11.31 13.87
CA MET A 232 -6.80 10.14 13.00
C MET A 232 -5.46 9.76 12.35
N LEU A 233 -4.85 10.65 11.56
CA LEU A 233 -3.60 10.42 10.81
C LEU A 233 -2.50 11.40 11.23
N PHE A 234 -2.77 12.71 11.23
CA PHE A 234 -1.77 13.73 11.59
C PHE A 234 -1.89 14.12 13.05
N PRO A 235 -0.78 14.25 13.80
CA PRO A 235 -0.78 14.42 15.27
C PRO A 235 -1.15 15.83 15.75
N PHE A 236 -2.12 16.50 15.10
CA PHE A 236 -2.49 17.89 15.44
C PHE A 236 -2.96 18.06 16.88
N LYS A 237 -3.72 17.09 17.42
CA LYS A 237 -4.23 17.19 18.81
C LYS A 237 -3.12 17.00 19.81
N TRP A 238 -2.20 16.09 19.54
CA TRP A 238 -1.02 15.86 20.36
C TRP A 238 -0.09 17.09 20.34
N LEU A 239 0.17 17.68 19.19
CA LEU A 239 0.97 18.90 19.07
C LEU A 239 0.35 20.07 19.84
N ARG A 240 -0.98 20.22 19.81
CA ARG A 240 -1.69 21.24 20.59
C ARG A 240 -1.65 21.02 22.09
N SER A 241 -1.49 19.78 22.54
CA SER A 241 -1.37 19.47 23.97
C SER A 241 0.02 19.76 24.55
N LEU A 242 1.03 19.99 23.68
CA LEU A 242 2.39 20.35 24.06
C LEU A 242 2.62 21.87 24.09
N ALA A 243 1.74 22.64 23.44
CA ALA A 243 1.76 24.11 23.38
C ALA A 243 0.94 24.73 24.49
#